data_1ab22c3770c2ed0697833ec81d75a4e6
#
_entry.id   1ab22c3770c2ed0697833ec81d75a4e6
#
_cell.length_a   1.000
_cell.length_b   1.000
_cell.length_c   1.000
_cell.angle_alpha   90.00
_cell.angle_beta   90.00
_cell.angle_gamma   90.00
#
_symmetry.space_group_name_H-M   'P 1'
#
loop_
_entity.id
_entity.type
_entity.pdbx_description
1 polymer ?
#
loop_
_entity_poly.entity_id
_entity_poly.type
_entity_poly.pdbx_seq_one_letter_code
_entity_poly.pdbx_strand_id
1 'polypeptide(L)'
;MNKLQTSLYILLLLLTSCAYEPILKKKNYDFSLAVEIVEGNKNINNLIKQNLENIKGSGKNFKISIDSKIEKSVISKDSKGDPSILGLSIIVNYKVKDADNVIIEDTLNKNTNYNNISDKFELKNYENILIKNLSDRISENIISFIATSLR
;
A
#
# COMPACT_ATOMS: atom_id res chain seq x y z
N MET A 1 -34.32 29.32 28.96
CA MET A 1 -33.08 28.59 28.62
C MET A 1 -31.92 29.57 28.62
N ASN A 2 -30.97 29.41 29.49
CA ASN A 2 -29.86 30.35 29.63
C ASN A 2 -28.94 30.26 28.42
N LYS A 3 -28.55 31.44 27.88
CA LYS A 3 -27.61 31.52 26.72
C LYS A 3 -26.34 30.67 26.90
N LEU A 4 -25.91 30.45 28.14
CA LEU A 4 -24.79 29.59 28.51
C LEU A 4 -25.07 28.12 28.23
N GLN A 5 -26.29 27.62 28.49
CA GLN A 5 -26.69 26.23 28.20
C GLN A 5 -26.76 25.95 26.71
N THR A 6 -27.32 26.89 25.92
CA THR A 6 -27.36 26.74 24.45
C THR A 6 -25.97 26.77 23.84
N SER A 7 -25.06 27.59 24.32
CA SER A 7 -23.63 27.58 23.88
C SER A 7 -22.95 26.26 24.19
N LEU A 8 -23.20 25.65 25.35
CA LEU A 8 -22.62 24.36 25.73
C LEU A 8 -23.13 23.21 24.86
N TYR A 9 -24.42 23.22 24.47
CA TYR A 9 -24.97 22.21 23.56
C TYR A 9 -24.42 22.32 22.14
N ILE A 10 -24.19 23.54 21.64
CA ILE A 10 -23.57 23.74 20.32
C ILE A 10 -22.11 23.27 20.33
N LEU A 11 -21.37 23.52 21.41
CA LEU A 11 -19.99 23.05 21.55
C LEU A 11 -19.91 21.52 21.62
N LEU A 12 -20.88 20.86 22.29
CA LEU A 12 -20.95 19.40 22.39
C LEU A 12 -21.23 18.73 21.04
N LEU A 13 -22.06 19.37 20.18
CA LEU A 13 -22.38 18.90 18.82
C LEU A 13 -21.18 18.99 17.87
N LEU A 14 -20.27 19.94 18.08
CA LEU A 14 -19.07 20.08 17.25
C LEU A 14 -17.99 19.02 17.55
N LEU A 15 -18.06 18.36 18.72
CA LEU A 15 -17.09 17.32 19.11
C LEU A 15 -17.41 15.93 18.54
N THR A 16 -18.60 15.73 17.93
CA THR A 16 -19.01 14.41 17.43
C THR A 16 -18.64 14.14 15.97
N SER A 17 -17.99 15.08 15.26
CA SER A 17 -17.81 15.00 13.80
C SER A 17 -16.49 14.38 13.33
N CYS A 18 -15.69 13.76 14.20
CA CYS A 18 -14.47 13.07 13.81
C CYS A 18 -14.56 11.54 13.99
N ALA A 19 -15.58 10.91 13.40
CA ALA A 19 -15.52 9.48 13.15
C ALA A 19 -14.71 9.23 11.86
N TYR A 20 -13.37 9.31 11.93
CA TYR A 20 -12.50 8.76 10.90
C TYR A 20 -12.64 7.24 10.93
N GLU A 21 -13.55 6.71 10.13
CA GLU A 21 -13.55 5.27 9.86
C GLU A 21 -12.37 4.98 8.94
N PRO A 22 -11.36 4.20 9.38
CA PRO A 22 -10.31 3.74 8.47
C PRO A 22 -10.98 2.93 7.35
N ILE A 23 -10.73 3.34 6.10
CA ILE A 23 -11.26 2.73 4.86
C ILE A 23 -10.93 1.22 4.77
N LEU A 24 -10.03 0.74 5.62
CA LEU A 24 -9.64 -0.67 5.76
C LEU A 24 -10.52 -1.47 6.74
N LYS A 25 -11.76 -1.07 6.99
CA LYS A 25 -12.70 -1.98 7.66
C LYS A 25 -12.81 -3.25 6.83
N LYS A 26 -12.31 -4.36 7.41
CA LYS A 26 -12.49 -5.77 7.04
C LYS A 26 -13.56 -5.95 5.97
N LYS A 27 -13.21 -5.73 4.69
CA LYS A 27 -14.02 -6.26 3.63
C LYS A 27 -13.97 -7.77 3.82
N ASN A 28 -15.10 -8.39 4.12
CA ASN A 28 -15.21 -9.83 4.10
C ASN A 28 -15.03 -10.26 2.64
N TYR A 29 -13.88 -10.79 2.33
CA TYR A 29 -13.62 -11.39 1.04
C TYR A 29 -14.05 -12.86 1.09
N ASP A 30 -14.59 -13.38 -0.01
CA ASP A 30 -14.93 -14.80 -0.15
C ASP A 30 -13.73 -15.65 -0.55
N PHE A 31 -12.52 -15.18 -0.29
CA PHE A 31 -11.27 -15.88 -0.59
C PHE A 31 -10.19 -15.55 0.45
N SER A 32 -9.18 -16.42 0.52
CA SER A 32 -7.91 -16.21 1.23
C SER A 32 -6.75 -16.35 0.25
N LEU A 33 -5.60 -15.77 0.60
CA LEU A 33 -4.39 -15.78 -0.21
C LEU A 33 -3.24 -16.42 0.56
N ALA A 34 -2.61 -17.44 -0.04
CA ALA A 34 -1.34 -17.99 0.41
C ALA A 34 -0.22 -17.42 -0.47
N VAL A 35 0.70 -16.63 0.11
CA VAL A 35 1.73 -15.91 -0.64
C VAL A 35 3.02 -16.70 -0.72
N GLU A 36 3.47 -16.96 -1.93
CA GLU A 36 4.76 -17.55 -2.27
C GLU A 36 5.68 -16.44 -2.82
N ILE A 37 6.82 -16.21 -2.16
CA ILE A 37 7.84 -15.26 -2.63
C ILE A 37 8.76 -15.99 -3.59
N VAL A 38 8.80 -15.56 -4.84
CA VAL A 38 9.63 -16.18 -5.88
C VAL A 38 11.00 -15.51 -5.89
N GLU A 39 11.05 -14.18 -6.08
CA GLU A 39 12.30 -13.42 -6.22
C GLU A 39 12.09 -11.94 -5.84
N GLY A 40 13.18 -11.16 -5.82
CA GLY A 40 13.14 -9.72 -5.75
C GLY A 40 13.48 -9.12 -4.39
N ASN A 41 12.99 -7.91 -4.13
CA ASN A 41 13.34 -7.15 -2.93
C ASN A 41 12.65 -7.72 -1.67
N LYS A 42 13.45 -8.26 -0.74
CA LYS A 42 12.94 -8.92 0.47
C LYS A 42 12.04 -8.02 1.33
N ASN A 43 12.37 -6.73 1.46
CA ASN A 43 11.58 -5.81 2.28
C ASN A 43 10.19 -5.58 1.66
N ILE A 44 10.14 -5.30 0.36
CA ILE A 44 8.90 -5.08 -0.38
C ILE A 44 8.04 -6.36 -0.37
N ASN A 45 8.66 -7.51 -0.68
CA ASN A 45 7.97 -8.79 -0.69
C ASN A 45 7.34 -9.12 0.66
N ASN A 46 8.04 -8.86 1.77
CA ASN A 46 7.51 -9.10 3.11
C ASN A 46 6.35 -8.16 3.45
N LEU A 47 6.43 -6.88 3.07
CA LEU A 47 5.34 -5.92 3.28
C LEU A 47 4.08 -6.35 2.50
N ILE A 48 4.24 -6.70 1.23
CA ILE A 48 3.13 -7.16 0.39
C ILE A 48 2.55 -8.47 0.93
N LYS A 49 3.42 -9.44 1.27
CA LYS A 49 3.01 -10.72 1.85
C LYS A 49 2.15 -10.51 3.09
N GLN A 50 2.61 -9.71 4.05
CA GLN A 50 1.85 -9.42 5.27
C GLN A 50 0.47 -8.84 4.97
N ASN A 51 0.37 -7.91 4.03
CA ASN A 51 -0.89 -7.29 3.64
C ASN A 51 -1.85 -8.29 2.98
N LEU A 52 -1.34 -9.13 2.09
CA LEU A 52 -2.15 -10.12 1.36
C LEU A 52 -2.62 -11.26 2.27
N GLU A 53 -1.74 -11.79 3.15
CA GLU A 53 -2.09 -12.88 4.07
C GLU A 53 -3.00 -12.44 5.23
N ASN A 54 -3.14 -11.14 5.47
CA ASN A 54 -4.12 -10.61 6.41
C ASN A 54 -5.58 -10.76 5.95
N ILE A 55 -5.79 -11.10 4.67
CA ILE A 55 -7.12 -11.40 4.13
C ILE A 55 -7.50 -12.81 4.56
N LYS A 56 -8.44 -12.89 5.48
CA LYS A 56 -9.01 -14.14 5.98
C LYS A 56 -10.44 -14.27 5.49
N GLY A 57 -10.60 -14.74 4.25
CA GLY A 57 -11.91 -15.12 3.73
C GLY A 57 -12.29 -16.55 4.10
N SER A 58 -13.57 -16.85 4.07
CA SER A 58 -14.12 -18.19 4.34
C SER A 58 -14.27 -19.06 3.08
N GLY A 59 -13.98 -18.50 1.88
CA GLY A 59 -14.15 -19.16 0.58
C GLY A 59 -12.88 -19.85 0.08
N LYS A 60 -12.64 -19.73 -1.22
CA LYS A 60 -11.49 -20.35 -1.88
C LYS A 60 -10.15 -19.83 -1.37
N ASN A 61 -9.16 -20.71 -1.31
CA ASN A 61 -7.78 -20.35 -1.02
C ASN A 61 -6.96 -20.35 -2.31
N PHE A 62 -6.51 -19.18 -2.74
CA PHE A 62 -5.66 -19.03 -3.91
C PHE A 62 -4.19 -18.92 -3.50
N LYS A 63 -3.30 -19.47 -4.32
CA LYS A 63 -1.86 -19.24 -4.20
C LYS A 63 -1.49 -18.03 -5.04
N ILE A 64 -0.72 -17.10 -4.47
CA ILE A 64 -0.16 -15.96 -5.20
C ILE A 64 1.35 -15.98 -5.12
N SER A 65 2.02 -15.97 -6.26
CA SER A 65 3.46 -15.79 -6.35
C SER A 65 3.77 -14.33 -6.70
N ILE A 66 4.77 -13.75 -6.02
CA ILE A 66 5.20 -12.37 -6.22
C ILE A 66 6.68 -12.29 -6.48
N ASP A 67 7.05 -11.38 -7.38
CA ASP A 67 8.40 -10.92 -7.65
C ASP A 67 8.40 -9.39 -7.67
N SER A 68 9.33 -8.75 -6.95
CA SER A 68 9.35 -7.29 -6.83
C SER A 68 10.69 -6.66 -7.15
N LYS A 69 10.65 -5.49 -7.78
CA LYS A 69 11.82 -4.66 -8.08
C LYS A 69 11.61 -3.24 -7.55
N ILE A 70 12.66 -2.65 -7.03
CA ILE A 70 12.72 -1.24 -6.66
C ILE A 70 13.69 -0.51 -7.58
N GLU A 71 13.27 0.65 -8.06
CA GLU A 71 14.09 1.53 -8.89
C GLU A 71 14.13 2.92 -8.28
N LYS A 72 15.31 3.52 -8.27
CA LYS A 72 15.54 4.90 -7.86
C LYS A 72 16.15 5.67 -9.01
N SER A 73 15.70 6.91 -9.20
CA SER A 73 16.18 7.80 -10.26
C SER A 73 16.36 9.22 -9.77
N VAL A 74 17.15 10.01 -10.47
CA VAL A 74 17.23 11.46 -10.28
C VAL A 74 16.27 12.11 -11.26
N ILE A 75 15.26 12.79 -10.74
CA ILE A 75 14.24 13.49 -11.54
C ILE A 75 14.68 14.91 -11.87
N SER A 76 15.28 15.59 -10.89
CA SER A 76 15.76 16.97 -11.07
C SER A 76 17.05 17.20 -10.30
N LYS A 77 17.84 18.16 -10.80
CA LYS A 77 19.07 18.64 -10.17
C LYS A 77 18.93 20.13 -9.84
N ASP A 78 19.64 20.58 -8.85
CA ASP A 78 19.75 21.99 -8.51
C ASP A 78 20.72 22.76 -9.44
N SER A 79 20.92 24.05 -9.19
CA SER A 79 21.81 24.91 -9.98
C SER A 79 23.30 24.53 -9.91
N LYS A 80 23.67 23.69 -8.92
CA LYS A 80 25.05 23.16 -8.75
C LYS A 80 25.23 21.81 -9.39
N GLY A 81 24.13 21.21 -9.91
CA GLY A 81 24.14 19.88 -10.52
C GLY A 81 23.87 18.74 -9.52
N ASP A 82 23.59 19.06 -8.26
CA ASP A 82 23.28 18.05 -7.25
C ASP A 82 21.82 17.58 -7.36
N PRO A 83 21.52 16.30 -7.09
CA PRO A 83 20.15 15.81 -7.08
C PRO A 83 19.26 16.60 -6.12
N SER A 84 18.16 17.17 -6.61
CA SER A 84 17.18 17.93 -5.82
C SER A 84 15.87 17.16 -5.63
N ILE A 85 15.41 16.46 -6.70
CA ILE A 85 14.22 15.61 -6.65
C ILE A 85 14.61 14.20 -7.08
N LEU A 86 14.22 13.24 -6.29
CA LEU A 86 14.43 11.81 -6.51
C LEU A 86 13.12 11.13 -6.87
N GLY A 87 13.19 10.08 -7.68
CA GLY A 87 12.09 9.19 -8.00
C GLY A 87 12.27 7.83 -7.35
N LEU A 88 11.19 7.26 -6.84
CA LEU A 88 11.11 5.91 -6.31
C LEU A 88 10.00 5.18 -7.04
N SER A 89 10.30 4.03 -7.63
CA SER A 89 9.33 3.15 -8.30
C SER A 89 9.43 1.75 -7.73
N ILE A 90 8.27 1.12 -7.50
CA ILE A 90 8.15 -0.29 -7.14
C ILE A 90 7.35 -0.99 -8.23
N ILE A 91 7.94 -2.01 -8.79
CA ILE A 91 7.34 -2.87 -9.81
C ILE A 91 7.12 -4.24 -9.18
N VAL A 92 5.92 -4.78 -9.31
CA VAL A 92 5.56 -6.11 -8.78
C VAL A 92 4.89 -6.91 -9.86
N ASN A 93 5.52 -8.02 -10.23
CA ASN A 93 4.92 -9.06 -11.06
C ASN A 93 4.24 -10.07 -10.13
N TYR A 94 3.01 -10.43 -10.42
CA TYR A 94 2.30 -11.41 -9.62
C TYR A 94 1.49 -12.38 -10.47
N LYS A 95 1.35 -13.62 -9.96
CA LYS A 95 0.54 -14.67 -10.57
C LYS A 95 -0.35 -15.28 -9.51
N VAL A 96 -1.65 -15.35 -9.79
CA VAL A 96 -2.62 -16.02 -8.93
C VAL A 96 -2.97 -17.36 -9.52
N LYS A 97 -2.95 -18.40 -8.68
CA LYS A 97 -3.26 -19.78 -9.07
C LYS A 97 -4.45 -20.32 -8.28
N ASP A 98 -5.34 -21.01 -8.99
CA ASP A 98 -6.35 -21.91 -8.40
C ASP A 98 -5.85 -23.33 -8.61
N ALA A 99 -5.49 -24.03 -7.54
CA ALA A 99 -4.68 -25.25 -7.57
C ALA A 99 -3.37 -25.01 -8.35
N ASP A 100 -3.20 -25.65 -9.52
CA ASP A 100 -1.99 -25.52 -10.34
C ASP A 100 -2.19 -24.61 -11.58
N ASN A 101 -3.42 -24.14 -11.81
CA ASN A 101 -3.74 -23.31 -12.97
C ASN A 101 -3.52 -21.83 -12.67
N VAL A 102 -2.74 -21.14 -13.51
CA VAL A 102 -2.62 -19.67 -13.46
C VAL A 102 -3.92 -19.07 -14.00
N ILE A 103 -4.61 -18.32 -13.15
CA ILE A 103 -5.88 -17.66 -13.48
C ILE A 103 -5.74 -16.15 -13.65
N ILE A 104 -4.71 -15.55 -13.05
CA ILE A 104 -4.36 -14.13 -13.18
C ILE A 104 -2.84 -14.02 -13.26
N GLU A 105 -2.36 -13.22 -14.20
CA GLU A 105 -0.96 -12.77 -14.29
C GLU A 105 -0.95 -11.30 -14.70
N ASP A 106 -0.29 -10.45 -13.89
CA ASP A 106 -0.25 -9.02 -14.15
C ASP A 106 0.99 -8.36 -13.50
N THR A 107 1.26 -7.13 -13.91
CA THR A 107 2.36 -6.30 -13.40
C THR A 107 1.82 -4.98 -12.90
N LEU A 108 2.09 -4.66 -11.65
CA LEU A 108 1.78 -3.36 -11.05
C LEU A 108 3.03 -2.52 -10.88
N ASN A 109 2.93 -1.26 -11.30
CA ASN A 109 3.94 -0.24 -11.06
C ASN A 109 3.34 0.91 -10.26
N LYS A 110 3.98 1.27 -9.15
CA LYS A 110 3.67 2.47 -8.36
C LYS A 110 4.93 3.28 -8.14
N ASN A 111 4.82 4.57 -8.38
CA ASN A 111 5.94 5.49 -8.23
C ASN A 111 5.57 6.74 -7.43
N THR A 112 6.57 7.44 -6.94
CA THR A 112 6.46 8.74 -6.29
C THR A 112 7.76 9.52 -6.44
N ASN A 113 7.65 10.84 -6.44
CA ASN A 113 8.80 11.73 -6.37
C ASN A 113 8.90 12.32 -4.96
N TYR A 114 10.13 12.61 -4.53
CA TYR A 114 10.41 13.18 -3.22
C TYR A 114 11.66 14.05 -3.26
N ASN A 115 11.75 14.99 -2.33
CA ASN A 115 12.91 15.87 -2.22
C ASN A 115 14.12 15.10 -1.68
N ASN A 116 15.30 15.40 -2.24
CA ASN A 116 16.54 14.92 -1.66
C ASN A 116 16.81 15.66 -0.33
N ILE A 117 16.96 14.90 0.74
CA ILE A 117 17.27 15.40 2.07
C ILE A 117 18.78 15.25 2.28
N SER A 118 19.44 16.31 2.76
CA SER A 118 20.89 16.32 2.97
C SER A 118 21.34 15.34 4.05
N ASP A 119 20.55 15.19 5.11
CA ASP A 119 20.75 14.15 6.13
C ASP A 119 20.41 12.78 5.57
N LYS A 120 21.43 11.92 5.47
CA LYS A 120 21.27 10.59 4.87
C LYS A 120 20.45 9.63 5.72
N PHE A 121 20.43 9.80 7.03
CA PHE A 121 19.62 9.00 7.93
C PHE A 121 18.14 9.37 7.79
N GLU A 122 17.81 10.65 7.79
CA GLU A 122 16.46 11.14 7.54
C GLU A 122 15.96 10.73 6.16
N LEU A 123 16.79 10.89 5.12
CA LEU A 123 16.45 10.46 3.77
C LEU A 123 16.08 8.97 3.70
N LYS A 124 16.90 8.11 4.33
CA LYS A 124 16.65 6.67 4.38
C LYS A 124 15.35 6.33 5.12
N ASN A 125 15.09 7.00 6.24
CA ASN A 125 13.85 6.80 6.99
C ASN A 125 12.62 7.24 6.18
N TYR A 126 12.71 8.37 5.48
CA TYR A 126 11.66 8.84 4.62
C TYR A 126 11.41 7.87 3.45
N GLU A 127 12.47 7.38 2.79
CA GLU A 127 12.36 6.36 1.74
C GLU A 127 11.69 5.07 2.23
N ASN A 128 11.99 4.62 3.45
CA ASN A 128 11.33 3.45 4.03
C ASN A 128 9.81 3.66 4.22
N ILE A 129 9.40 4.87 4.60
CA ILE A 129 7.97 5.23 4.69
C ILE A 129 7.33 5.21 3.30
N LEU A 130 8.00 5.75 2.29
CA LEU A 130 7.51 5.74 0.91
C LEU A 130 7.39 4.30 0.38
N ILE A 131 8.39 3.45 0.61
CA ILE A 131 8.37 2.04 0.23
C ILE A 131 7.17 1.34 0.87
N LYS A 132 6.95 1.55 2.17
CA LYS A 132 5.79 0.99 2.86
C LYS A 132 4.48 1.44 2.22
N ASN A 133 4.29 2.74 2.01
CA ASN A 133 3.07 3.31 1.45
C ASN A 133 2.79 2.81 0.02
N LEU A 134 3.84 2.69 -0.82
CA LEU A 134 3.71 2.15 -2.18
C LEU A 134 3.37 0.66 -2.16
N SER A 135 3.99 -0.12 -1.25
CA SER A 135 3.70 -1.54 -1.07
C SER A 135 2.27 -1.78 -0.59
N ASP A 136 1.77 -0.95 0.33
CA ASP A 136 0.38 -1.00 0.80
C ASP A 136 -0.60 -0.78 -0.37
N ARG A 137 -0.36 0.26 -1.18
CA ARG A 137 -1.19 0.55 -2.37
C ARG A 137 -1.14 -0.54 -3.43
N ILE A 138 0.00 -1.19 -3.63
CA ILE A 138 0.14 -2.33 -4.53
C ILE A 138 -0.70 -3.49 -4.01
N SER A 139 -0.60 -3.81 -2.72
CA SER A 139 -1.38 -4.86 -2.08
C SER A 139 -2.88 -4.62 -2.22
N GLU A 140 -3.34 -3.39 -1.96
CA GLU A 140 -4.75 -2.99 -2.13
C GLU A 140 -5.23 -3.18 -3.57
N ASN A 141 -4.40 -2.81 -4.56
CA ASN A 141 -4.74 -2.99 -5.98
C ASN A 141 -4.84 -4.47 -6.35
N ILE A 142 -3.89 -5.31 -5.89
CA ILE A 142 -3.94 -6.77 -6.11
C ILE A 142 -5.23 -7.35 -5.54
N ILE A 143 -5.54 -7.03 -4.28
CA ILE A 143 -6.75 -7.50 -3.60
C ILE A 143 -8.01 -7.08 -4.33
N SER A 144 -8.08 -5.80 -4.70
CA SER A 144 -9.24 -5.25 -5.42
C SER A 144 -9.43 -5.92 -6.78
N PHE A 145 -8.34 -6.15 -7.49
CA PHE A 145 -8.38 -6.82 -8.80
C PHE A 145 -8.84 -8.27 -8.68
N ILE A 146 -8.28 -9.04 -7.74
CA ILE A 146 -8.71 -10.41 -7.46
C ILE A 146 -10.19 -10.44 -7.10
N ALA A 147 -10.64 -9.57 -6.19
CA ALA A 147 -12.02 -9.51 -5.74
C ALA A 147 -13.03 -9.17 -6.85
N THR A 148 -12.60 -8.47 -7.89
CA THR A 148 -13.46 -8.13 -9.04
C THR A 148 -13.41 -9.17 -10.15
N SER A 149 -12.27 -9.83 -10.32
CA SER A 149 -12.05 -10.80 -11.40
C SER A 149 -12.58 -12.21 -11.10
N LEU A 150 -12.71 -12.54 -9.80
CA LEU A 150 -13.11 -13.90 -9.35
C LEU A 150 -14.55 -13.95 -8.79
N ARG A 151 -15.36 -12.96 -9.11
CA ARG A 151 -16.81 -12.96 -8.82
C ARG A 151 -17.62 -13.84 -9.74
#